data_cc1426e64e4c9d91f9502f2ae81730a7
#
_entry.id   cc1426e64e4c9d91f9502f2ae81730a7
#
_cell.length_a   1.000
_cell.length_b   1.000
_cell.length_c   1.000
_cell.angle_alpha   90.00
_cell.angle_beta   90.00
_cell.angle_gamma   90.00
#
_symmetry.space_group_name_H-M   'P 1'
#
loop_
_entity.id
_entity.type
_entity.pdbx_description
1 polymer ?
#
loop_
_entity_poly.entity_id
_entity_poly.type
_entity_poly.pdbx_seq_one_letter_code
_entity_poly.pdbx_strand_id
1 'polypeptide(L)'
;DWAKPVAYYLAISPSLFETVCDGLKESNLITPDCRIVVEKPIGYDLDTSNEINEKLTRHFDESQIYRIDHYLGKETVQNLITLRFANSLFSSQWNSKGIEYVEITAAESVGIEDRWGYFDGMGQLRDMVQSHLLQLLCLIAMEPPNRLDDQSIRSEKVKVLEALRSLNQDSISSNFVAAQYTDGEIDGVMAPGYTHEDGANQDSNTETFVAIKAEIQNWRWLGVPFYLRTGKRMASKTTQIVVHFKSDGHYIFNENKESLKGNTLIISLHPTEGISLQVFTKPHGVDKHSTVRSDPMSLDFIKTQKLLNIPSGYQSLLMDILNGNQSLFLCREEVELAWKWCDEALDAASQTNQELYFYNSGSNGPSQSDELISRSGYSWHEE
;
A
#
# COMPACT_ATOMS: atom_id res chain seq x y z
N ASP A 1 -22.03 -32.42 -6.99
CA ASP A 1 -23.05 -31.65 -7.71
C ASP A 1 -22.35 -30.51 -8.45
N TRP A 2 -21.98 -30.74 -9.72
CA TRP A 2 -21.26 -29.83 -10.59
C TRP A 2 -22.13 -28.66 -11.11
N ALA A 3 -23.34 -28.56 -10.65
CA ALA A 3 -24.27 -27.45 -10.96
C ALA A 3 -24.03 -26.20 -10.10
N LYS A 4 -23.04 -26.24 -9.18
CA LYS A 4 -22.69 -25.10 -8.34
C LYS A 4 -21.40 -24.47 -8.83
N PRO A 5 -21.21 -23.14 -8.70
CA PRO A 5 -19.96 -22.48 -8.98
C PRO A 5 -18.79 -23.13 -8.21
N VAL A 6 -17.69 -23.42 -8.90
CA VAL A 6 -16.48 -24.01 -8.32
C VAL A 6 -15.36 -22.97 -8.33
N ALA A 7 -14.66 -22.82 -7.22
CA ALA A 7 -13.46 -22.01 -7.14
C ALA A 7 -12.21 -22.91 -7.09
N TYR A 8 -11.31 -22.70 -8.04
CA TYR A 8 -9.99 -23.34 -8.08
C TYR A 8 -8.97 -22.41 -7.45
N TYR A 9 -8.53 -22.74 -6.25
CA TYR A 9 -7.59 -21.92 -5.50
C TYR A 9 -6.16 -22.42 -5.72
N LEU A 10 -5.35 -21.62 -6.41
CA LEU A 10 -3.97 -21.97 -6.77
C LEU A 10 -2.97 -21.47 -5.69
N ALA A 11 -2.87 -22.21 -4.58
CA ALA A 11 -1.82 -21.99 -3.57
C ALA A 11 -0.53 -22.72 -3.98
N ILE A 12 -0.04 -22.45 -5.18
CA ILE A 12 1.12 -23.09 -5.82
C ILE A 12 2.02 -22.05 -6.48
N SER A 13 3.23 -22.45 -6.86
CA SER A 13 4.13 -21.59 -7.65
C SER A 13 3.48 -21.15 -8.96
N PRO A 14 3.62 -19.87 -9.38
CA PRO A 14 3.14 -19.39 -10.68
C PRO A 14 3.64 -20.20 -11.88
N SER A 15 4.80 -20.84 -11.76
CA SER A 15 5.34 -21.74 -12.79
C SER A 15 4.46 -22.96 -13.10
N LEU A 16 3.55 -23.31 -12.18
CA LEU A 16 2.62 -24.44 -12.33
C LEU A 16 1.24 -24.04 -12.83
N PHE A 17 0.94 -22.74 -12.94
CA PHE A 17 -0.38 -22.25 -13.32
C PHE A 17 -0.82 -22.79 -14.68
N GLU A 18 0.05 -22.76 -15.68
CA GLU A 18 -0.25 -23.26 -17.02
C GLU A 18 -0.61 -24.75 -16.98
N THR A 19 0.20 -25.58 -16.33
CA THR A 19 -0.04 -27.02 -16.22
C THR A 19 -1.38 -27.34 -15.55
N VAL A 20 -1.73 -26.58 -14.48
CA VAL A 20 -3.01 -26.80 -13.79
C VAL A 20 -4.18 -26.33 -14.66
N CYS A 21 -4.08 -25.16 -15.32
CA CYS A 21 -5.13 -24.65 -16.19
C CYS A 21 -5.38 -25.57 -17.39
N ASP A 22 -4.31 -26.11 -18.03
CA ASP A 22 -4.41 -27.08 -19.10
C ASP A 22 -5.11 -28.37 -18.62
N GLY A 23 -4.71 -28.90 -17.46
CA GLY A 23 -5.33 -30.09 -16.87
C GLY A 23 -6.81 -29.88 -16.54
N LEU A 24 -7.20 -28.72 -16.02
CA LEU A 24 -8.60 -28.35 -15.79
C LEU A 24 -9.39 -28.30 -17.11
N LYS A 25 -8.79 -27.77 -18.19
CA LYS A 25 -9.40 -27.71 -19.52
C LYS A 25 -9.59 -29.09 -20.13
N GLU A 26 -8.54 -29.91 -20.11
CA GLU A 26 -8.55 -31.29 -20.64
C GLU A 26 -9.59 -32.18 -19.92
N SER A 27 -9.76 -31.92 -18.61
CA SER A 27 -10.73 -32.64 -17.78
C SER A 27 -12.16 -32.09 -17.91
N ASN A 28 -12.42 -31.10 -18.76
CA ASN A 28 -13.70 -30.40 -18.92
C ASN A 28 -14.24 -29.82 -17.58
N LEU A 29 -13.36 -29.34 -16.71
CA LEU A 29 -13.71 -28.77 -15.41
C LEU A 29 -13.89 -27.24 -15.47
N ILE A 30 -13.52 -26.59 -16.58
CA ILE A 30 -13.73 -25.15 -16.79
C ILE A 30 -15.14 -24.92 -17.30
N THR A 31 -15.97 -24.30 -16.46
CA THR A 31 -17.36 -23.93 -16.79
C THR A 31 -17.49 -22.39 -16.78
N PRO A 32 -18.56 -21.83 -17.38
CA PRO A 32 -18.76 -20.36 -17.35
C PRO A 32 -18.83 -19.76 -15.94
N ASP A 33 -19.28 -20.55 -14.95
CA ASP A 33 -19.45 -20.10 -13.55
C ASP A 33 -18.27 -20.48 -12.66
N CYS A 34 -17.24 -21.15 -13.18
CA CYS A 34 -16.05 -21.46 -12.37
C CYS A 34 -15.18 -20.23 -12.17
N ARG A 35 -14.39 -20.24 -11.12
CA ARG A 35 -13.49 -19.15 -10.71
C ARG A 35 -12.11 -19.71 -10.46
N ILE A 36 -11.10 -18.98 -10.90
CA ILE A 36 -9.71 -19.29 -10.60
C ILE A 36 -9.15 -18.21 -9.67
N VAL A 37 -8.52 -18.64 -8.59
CA VAL A 37 -7.96 -17.75 -7.56
C VAL A 37 -6.46 -17.91 -7.55
N VAL A 38 -5.75 -16.81 -7.69
CA VAL A 38 -4.29 -16.75 -7.67
C VAL A 38 -3.79 -15.78 -6.61
N GLU A 39 -2.72 -16.16 -5.95
CA GLU A 39 -2.03 -15.34 -4.96
C GLU A 39 -0.77 -14.68 -5.51
N LYS A 40 -0.25 -13.69 -4.79
CA LYS A 40 1.09 -13.14 -5.01
C LYS A 40 2.18 -14.24 -4.90
N PRO A 41 3.27 -14.10 -5.69
CA PRO A 41 3.54 -13.04 -6.66
C PRO A 41 2.87 -13.29 -8.01
N ILE A 42 2.38 -12.22 -8.66
CA ILE A 42 1.92 -12.26 -10.05
C ILE A 42 3.02 -11.66 -10.92
N GLY A 43 4.08 -12.43 -11.14
CA GLY A 43 5.31 -11.98 -11.76
C GLY A 43 6.29 -11.34 -10.78
N TYR A 44 7.45 -10.97 -11.30
CA TYR A 44 8.50 -10.18 -10.62
C TYR A 44 8.96 -8.97 -11.47
N ASP A 45 8.37 -8.80 -12.64
CA ASP A 45 8.45 -7.66 -13.54
C ASP A 45 7.23 -7.65 -14.47
N LEU A 46 7.13 -6.67 -15.34
CA LEU A 46 6.02 -6.53 -16.27
C LEU A 46 5.93 -7.72 -17.25
N ASP A 47 7.08 -8.17 -17.77
CA ASP A 47 7.12 -9.24 -18.77
C ASP A 47 6.63 -10.57 -18.20
N THR A 48 7.13 -10.97 -17.04
CA THR A 48 6.69 -12.19 -16.35
C THR A 48 5.25 -12.12 -15.87
N SER A 49 4.79 -10.93 -15.47
CA SER A 49 3.38 -10.70 -15.13
C SER A 49 2.49 -10.89 -16.36
N ASN A 50 2.88 -10.35 -17.51
CA ASN A 50 2.18 -10.55 -18.78
C ASN A 50 2.11 -12.04 -19.15
N GLU A 51 3.22 -12.79 -19.05
CA GLU A 51 3.23 -14.22 -19.30
C GLU A 51 2.24 -15.00 -18.41
N ILE A 52 2.20 -14.68 -17.10
CA ILE A 52 1.26 -15.31 -16.16
C ILE A 52 -0.18 -14.97 -16.54
N ASN A 53 -0.47 -13.68 -16.83
CA ASN A 53 -1.78 -13.24 -17.23
C ASN A 53 -2.24 -13.92 -18.55
N GLU A 54 -1.36 -14.04 -19.54
CA GLU A 54 -1.67 -14.73 -20.78
C GLU A 54 -1.99 -16.22 -20.57
N LYS A 55 -1.23 -16.91 -19.69
CA LYS A 55 -1.50 -18.29 -19.33
C LYS A 55 -2.88 -18.48 -18.71
N LEU A 56 -3.29 -17.57 -17.81
CA LEU A 56 -4.61 -17.61 -17.20
C LEU A 56 -5.72 -17.29 -18.22
N THR A 57 -5.55 -16.24 -19.01
CA THR A 57 -6.60 -15.78 -19.96
C THR A 57 -6.77 -16.67 -21.21
N ARG A 58 -5.87 -17.64 -21.45
CA ARG A 58 -6.10 -18.70 -22.46
C ARG A 58 -7.31 -19.58 -22.13
N HIS A 59 -7.64 -19.72 -20.86
CA HIS A 59 -8.64 -20.68 -20.38
C HIS A 59 -9.80 -20.04 -19.61
N PHE A 60 -9.58 -18.86 -19.03
CA PHE A 60 -10.54 -18.16 -18.16
C PHE A 60 -10.76 -16.73 -18.66
N ASP A 61 -11.99 -16.28 -18.64
CA ASP A 61 -12.31 -14.87 -18.81
C ASP A 61 -11.87 -14.06 -17.60
N GLU A 62 -11.58 -12.77 -17.76
CA GLU A 62 -11.16 -11.89 -16.66
C GLU A 62 -12.17 -11.87 -15.50
N SER A 63 -13.46 -12.01 -15.80
CA SER A 63 -14.54 -12.14 -14.81
C SER A 63 -14.47 -13.41 -13.96
N GLN A 64 -13.65 -14.38 -14.35
CA GLN A 64 -13.42 -15.63 -13.63
C GLN A 64 -12.13 -15.62 -12.83
N ILE A 65 -11.23 -14.62 -13.04
CA ILE A 65 -9.89 -14.57 -12.43
C ILE A 65 -9.91 -13.67 -11.20
N TYR A 66 -9.55 -14.23 -10.04
CA TYR A 66 -9.49 -13.55 -8.75
C TYR A 66 -8.05 -13.44 -8.30
N ARG A 67 -7.43 -12.27 -8.50
CA ARG A 67 -6.05 -11.99 -8.02
C ARG A 67 -6.11 -11.39 -6.63
N ILE A 68 -5.61 -12.12 -5.65
CA ILE A 68 -5.68 -11.72 -4.23
C ILE A 68 -4.59 -10.69 -3.90
N ASP A 69 -5.03 -9.58 -3.31
CA ASP A 69 -4.22 -8.75 -2.44
C ASP A 69 -4.89 -8.73 -1.04
N HIS A 70 -4.23 -9.33 -0.05
CA HIS A 70 -4.81 -9.48 1.28
C HIS A 70 -5.03 -8.16 2.04
N TYR A 71 -4.38 -7.07 1.63
CA TYR A 71 -4.63 -5.73 2.20
C TYR A 71 -6.04 -5.24 1.85
N LEU A 72 -6.55 -5.57 0.67
CA LEU A 72 -7.90 -5.19 0.24
C LEU A 72 -9.00 -5.92 1.04
N GLY A 73 -8.68 -7.05 1.66
CA GLY A 73 -9.59 -7.77 2.54
C GLY A 73 -9.79 -7.12 3.91
N LYS A 74 -8.94 -6.17 4.32
CA LYS A 74 -9.07 -5.50 5.62
C LYS A 74 -10.30 -4.57 5.64
N GLU A 75 -11.07 -4.62 6.74
CA GLU A 75 -12.29 -3.83 6.86
C GLU A 75 -12.02 -2.33 6.77
N THR A 76 -10.96 -1.86 7.41
CA THR A 76 -10.55 -0.45 7.33
C THR A 76 -10.28 -0.02 5.89
N VAL A 77 -9.69 -0.90 5.06
CA VAL A 77 -9.43 -0.61 3.64
C VAL A 77 -10.74 -0.56 2.85
N GLN A 78 -11.65 -1.51 3.08
CA GLN A 78 -12.97 -1.50 2.45
C GLN A 78 -13.78 -0.26 2.84
N ASN A 79 -13.65 0.20 4.07
CA ASN A 79 -14.31 1.41 4.57
C ASN A 79 -13.79 2.72 3.93
N LEU A 80 -12.61 2.72 3.26
CA LEU A 80 -12.08 3.93 2.62
C LEU A 80 -13.04 4.51 1.58
N ILE A 81 -13.70 3.67 0.80
CA ILE A 81 -14.70 4.09 -0.20
C ILE A 81 -15.86 4.81 0.49
N THR A 82 -16.39 4.21 1.54
CA THR A 82 -17.49 4.79 2.33
C THR A 82 -17.05 6.06 3.05
N LEU A 83 -15.87 6.05 3.66
CA LEU A 83 -15.31 7.22 4.35
C LEU A 83 -15.22 8.41 3.41
N ARG A 84 -14.66 8.21 2.22
CA ARG A 84 -14.41 9.27 1.25
C ARG A 84 -15.68 9.79 0.58
N PHE A 85 -16.60 8.90 0.21
CA PHE A 85 -17.70 9.25 -0.70
C PHE A 85 -19.06 9.40 -0.01
N ALA A 86 -19.26 8.81 1.18
CA ALA A 86 -20.51 8.96 1.93
C ALA A 86 -20.48 10.12 2.93
N ASN A 87 -19.30 10.68 3.25
CA ASN A 87 -19.16 11.74 4.25
C ASN A 87 -18.85 13.08 3.59
N SER A 88 -19.80 14.02 3.67
CA SER A 88 -19.65 15.37 3.10
C SER A 88 -18.48 16.16 3.72
N LEU A 89 -18.08 15.83 4.94
CA LEU A 89 -16.90 16.41 5.60
C LEU A 89 -15.62 16.23 4.76
N PHE A 90 -15.47 15.10 4.12
CA PHE A 90 -14.27 14.78 3.34
C PHE A 90 -14.41 15.12 1.86
N SER A 91 -15.59 14.96 1.27
CA SER A 91 -15.77 15.02 -0.19
C SER A 91 -15.30 16.34 -0.82
N SER A 92 -15.49 17.47 -0.14
CA SER A 92 -15.06 18.80 -0.63
C SER A 92 -13.56 19.07 -0.47
N GLN A 93 -12.93 18.44 0.52
CA GLN A 93 -11.52 18.65 0.87
C GLN A 93 -10.57 17.60 0.26
N TRP A 94 -11.11 16.53 -0.35
CA TRP A 94 -10.33 15.39 -0.84
C TRP A 94 -9.71 15.65 -2.24
N ASN A 95 -8.89 16.68 -2.31
CA ASN A 95 -8.23 17.13 -3.55
C ASN A 95 -7.06 18.06 -3.21
N SER A 96 -6.33 18.52 -4.24
CA SER A 96 -5.17 19.41 -4.09
C SER A 96 -5.46 20.77 -3.44
N LYS A 97 -6.71 21.17 -3.25
CA LYS A 97 -7.04 22.40 -2.52
C LYS A 97 -7.10 22.16 -1.01
N GLY A 98 -7.53 20.98 -0.58
CA GLY A 98 -7.70 20.66 0.84
C GLY A 98 -6.62 19.76 1.42
N ILE A 99 -5.99 18.89 0.61
CA ILE A 99 -4.92 17.98 1.07
C ILE A 99 -3.56 18.56 0.73
N GLU A 100 -2.66 18.53 1.72
CA GLU A 100 -1.30 19.01 1.61
C GLU A 100 -0.35 17.90 1.12
N TYR A 101 -0.37 16.75 1.79
CA TYR A 101 0.34 15.55 1.39
C TYR A 101 -0.29 14.30 2.02
N VAL A 102 0.11 13.14 1.51
CA VAL A 102 -0.35 11.84 2.01
C VAL A 102 0.86 10.95 2.29
N GLU A 103 0.83 10.22 3.39
CA GLU A 103 1.81 9.18 3.73
C GLU A 103 1.13 7.81 3.72
N ILE A 104 1.81 6.81 3.14
CA ILE A 104 1.41 5.40 3.21
C ILE A 104 2.62 4.61 3.70
N THR A 105 2.54 4.12 4.93
CA THR A 105 3.62 3.36 5.57
C THR A 105 3.20 1.92 5.79
N ALA A 106 4.07 0.98 5.42
CA ALA A 106 3.95 -0.44 5.77
C ALA A 106 5.30 -0.93 6.32
N ALA A 107 5.48 -0.80 7.63
CA ALA A 107 6.67 -1.22 8.36
C ALA A 107 6.49 -2.61 8.95
N GLU A 108 7.52 -3.46 8.86
CA GLU A 108 7.58 -4.79 9.43
C GLU A 108 8.73 -4.89 10.43
N SER A 109 8.48 -5.40 11.64
CA SER A 109 9.53 -5.64 12.65
C SER A 109 10.30 -6.95 12.42
N VAL A 110 9.75 -7.85 11.59
CA VAL A 110 10.40 -9.12 11.22
C VAL A 110 11.36 -8.93 10.04
N GLY A 111 12.37 -9.81 9.95
CA GLY A 111 13.26 -9.90 8.78
C GLY A 111 12.68 -10.74 7.66
N ILE A 112 13.56 -11.30 6.84
CA ILE A 112 13.17 -12.23 5.76
C ILE A 112 13.02 -13.67 6.24
N GLU A 113 13.62 -14.01 7.37
CA GLU A 113 13.61 -15.35 7.98
C GLU A 113 14.02 -16.43 6.94
N ASP A 114 13.27 -17.53 6.85
CA ASP A 114 13.59 -18.65 5.96
C ASP A 114 13.28 -18.38 4.46
N ARG A 115 12.91 -17.14 4.07
CA ARG A 115 12.50 -16.81 2.69
C ARG A 115 13.58 -16.14 1.83
N TRP A 116 14.84 -16.36 2.19
CA TRP A 116 15.99 -15.75 1.50
C TRP A 116 15.95 -15.92 -0.02
N GLY A 117 15.81 -17.17 -0.50
CA GLY A 117 15.82 -17.47 -1.93
C GLY A 117 14.69 -16.79 -2.73
N TYR A 118 13.59 -16.43 -2.06
CA TYR A 118 12.52 -15.66 -2.67
C TYR A 118 12.82 -14.16 -2.61
N PHE A 119 13.13 -13.66 -1.41
CA PHE A 119 13.19 -12.22 -1.19
C PHE A 119 14.41 -11.57 -1.84
N ASP A 120 15.54 -12.26 -1.90
CA ASP A 120 16.76 -11.74 -2.52
C ASP A 120 16.60 -11.42 -4.03
N GLY A 121 15.78 -12.19 -4.72
CA GLY A 121 15.41 -11.90 -6.12
C GLY A 121 14.25 -10.90 -6.28
N MET A 122 13.50 -10.64 -5.21
CA MET A 122 12.30 -9.80 -5.25
C MET A 122 12.55 -8.36 -4.79
N GLY A 123 13.11 -8.18 -3.60
CA GLY A 123 13.29 -6.88 -2.96
C GLY A 123 12.00 -6.28 -2.42
N GLN A 124 12.14 -5.22 -1.63
CA GLN A 124 11.03 -4.57 -0.92
C GLN A 124 10.10 -3.79 -1.86
N LEU A 125 10.64 -3.20 -2.93
CA LEU A 125 9.83 -2.48 -3.90
C LEU A 125 8.81 -3.42 -4.55
N ARG A 126 9.28 -4.54 -5.09
CA ARG A 126 8.44 -5.51 -5.76
C ARG A 126 7.51 -6.24 -4.80
N ASP A 127 8.00 -6.57 -3.60
CA ASP A 127 7.19 -7.29 -2.61
C ASP A 127 6.05 -6.43 -2.03
N MET A 128 6.31 -5.16 -1.74
CA MET A 128 5.35 -4.35 -0.99
C MET A 128 4.77 -3.17 -1.77
N VAL A 129 5.58 -2.45 -2.54
CA VAL A 129 5.11 -1.23 -3.22
C VAL A 129 4.23 -1.58 -4.40
N GLN A 130 4.70 -2.47 -5.28
CA GLN A 130 4.03 -2.87 -6.52
C GLN A 130 2.59 -3.35 -6.30
N SER A 131 2.33 -3.99 -5.18
CA SER A 131 1.01 -4.51 -4.83
C SER A 131 0.32 -3.63 -3.78
N HIS A 132 0.65 -3.85 -2.52
CA HIS A 132 -0.09 -3.33 -1.38
C HIS A 132 -0.12 -1.79 -1.31
N LEU A 133 1.04 -1.11 -1.41
CA LEU A 133 1.09 0.34 -1.25
C LEU A 133 0.43 1.06 -2.43
N LEU A 134 0.63 0.58 -3.66
CA LEU A 134 -0.04 1.16 -4.83
C LEU A 134 -1.55 0.93 -4.79
N GLN A 135 -2.04 -0.20 -4.26
CA GLN A 135 -3.47 -0.42 -4.07
C GLN A 135 -4.06 0.54 -3.02
N LEU A 136 -3.37 0.75 -1.91
CA LEU A 136 -3.79 1.74 -0.91
C LEU A 136 -3.78 3.16 -1.50
N LEU A 137 -2.75 3.50 -2.28
CA LEU A 137 -2.68 4.78 -2.99
C LEU A 137 -3.86 4.93 -3.95
N CYS A 138 -4.20 3.91 -4.73
CA CYS A 138 -5.35 3.94 -5.64
C CYS A 138 -6.66 4.22 -4.88
N LEU A 139 -6.92 3.54 -3.78
CA LEU A 139 -8.13 3.74 -2.98
C LEU A 139 -8.22 5.14 -2.36
N ILE A 140 -7.07 5.74 -2.00
CA ILE A 140 -7.00 7.11 -1.50
C ILE A 140 -7.18 8.12 -2.63
N ALA A 141 -6.69 7.83 -3.83
CA ALA A 141 -6.58 8.81 -4.89
C ALA A 141 -7.68 8.73 -5.97
N MET A 142 -8.38 7.60 -6.11
CA MET A 142 -9.36 7.39 -7.16
C MET A 142 -10.53 8.39 -7.11
N GLU A 143 -11.16 8.64 -8.25
CA GLU A 143 -12.41 9.38 -8.34
C GLU A 143 -13.58 8.54 -7.78
N PRO A 144 -14.71 9.18 -7.40
CA PRO A 144 -15.90 8.42 -7.01
C PRO A 144 -16.38 7.57 -8.20
N PRO A 145 -16.49 6.24 -8.02
CA PRO A 145 -17.00 5.40 -9.10
C PRO A 145 -18.48 5.67 -9.34
N ASN A 146 -18.92 5.51 -10.58
CA ASN A 146 -20.33 5.72 -10.96
C ASN A 146 -21.27 4.71 -10.27
N ARG A 147 -20.77 3.54 -9.90
CA ARG A 147 -21.45 2.47 -9.20
C ARG A 147 -20.48 1.73 -8.30
N LEU A 148 -20.99 1.10 -7.25
CA LEU A 148 -20.20 0.27 -6.34
C LEU A 148 -20.09 -1.18 -6.85
N ASP A 149 -19.86 -1.34 -8.17
CA ASP A 149 -19.52 -2.61 -8.77
C ASP A 149 -18.01 -2.71 -9.03
N ASP A 150 -17.54 -3.93 -9.24
CA ASP A 150 -16.14 -4.25 -9.44
C ASP A 150 -15.52 -3.50 -10.63
N GLN A 151 -16.19 -3.47 -11.75
CA GLN A 151 -15.69 -2.81 -12.97
C GLN A 151 -15.54 -1.30 -12.77
N SER A 152 -16.51 -0.65 -12.13
CA SER A 152 -16.46 0.79 -11.85
C SER A 152 -15.33 1.15 -10.89
N ILE A 153 -15.14 0.37 -9.82
CA ILE A 153 -14.06 0.60 -8.86
C ILE A 153 -12.69 0.37 -9.51
N ARG A 154 -12.51 -0.74 -10.24
CA ARG A 154 -11.26 -1.06 -10.96
C ARG A 154 -10.90 0.02 -11.98
N SER A 155 -11.87 0.50 -12.76
CA SER A 155 -11.64 1.56 -13.74
C SER A 155 -11.12 2.85 -13.09
N GLU A 156 -11.61 3.21 -11.91
CA GLU A 156 -11.11 4.40 -11.23
C GLU A 156 -9.69 4.19 -10.64
N LYS A 157 -9.35 2.97 -10.19
CA LYS A 157 -7.98 2.64 -9.75
C LYS A 157 -6.98 2.66 -10.92
N VAL A 158 -7.36 2.09 -12.07
CA VAL A 158 -6.55 2.13 -13.29
C VAL A 158 -6.19 3.56 -13.67
N LYS A 159 -7.14 4.49 -13.69
CA LYS A 159 -6.89 5.91 -13.97
C LYS A 159 -5.88 6.56 -13.03
N VAL A 160 -5.82 6.11 -11.77
CA VAL A 160 -4.80 6.60 -10.82
C VAL A 160 -3.42 6.09 -11.23
N LEU A 161 -3.30 4.79 -11.54
CA LEU A 161 -2.03 4.18 -11.95
C LEU A 161 -1.52 4.77 -13.26
N GLU A 162 -2.38 5.02 -14.24
CA GLU A 162 -2.04 5.70 -15.49
C GLU A 162 -1.56 7.14 -15.28
N ALA A 163 -2.09 7.81 -14.24
CA ALA A 163 -1.74 9.18 -13.90
C ALA A 163 -0.49 9.28 -13.01
N LEU A 164 0.08 8.17 -12.53
CA LEU A 164 1.33 8.20 -11.78
C LEU A 164 2.46 8.71 -12.65
N ARG A 165 3.18 9.70 -12.13
CA ARG A 165 4.38 10.21 -12.80
C ARG A 165 5.48 9.16 -12.76
N SER A 166 6.06 8.88 -13.92
CA SER A 166 7.21 7.98 -14.03
C SER A 166 8.41 8.52 -13.24
N LEU A 167 9.09 7.63 -12.53
CA LEU A 167 10.37 7.91 -11.88
C LEU A 167 11.50 7.63 -12.89
N ASN A 168 11.95 8.66 -13.55
CA ASN A 168 13.02 8.60 -14.56
C ASN A 168 14.37 8.99 -13.99
N GLN A 169 15.43 8.95 -14.82
CA GLN A 169 16.81 9.28 -14.44
C GLN A 169 16.95 10.67 -13.80
N ASP A 170 16.16 11.67 -14.23
CA ASP A 170 16.23 13.03 -13.71
C ASP A 170 15.58 13.18 -12.34
N SER A 171 14.62 12.32 -12.03
CA SER A 171 13.78 12.42 -10.83
C SER A 171 14.08 11.37 -9.76
N ILE A 172 14.73 10.26 -10.12
CA ILE A 172 14.92 9.10 -9.23
C ILE A 172 15.74 9.48 -7.99
N SER A 173 16.83 10.20 -8.13
CA SER A 173 17.71 10.59 -7.02
C SER A 173 17.06 11.49 -5.97
N SER A 174 16.01 12.22 -6.36
CA SER A 174 15.28 13.12 -5.45
C SER A 174 14.00 12.51 -4.87
N ASN A 175 13.49 11.45 -5.48
CA ASN A 175 12.17 10.87 -5.16
C ASN A 175 12.20 9.42 -4.74
N PHE A 176 13.38 8.80 -4.67
CA PHE A 176 13.52 7.38 -4.34
C PHE A 176 14.70 7.16 -3.39
N VAL A 177 14.47 6.36 -2.36
CA VAL A 177 15.49 5.91 -1.39
C VAL A 177 15.35 4.40 -1.24
N ALA A 178 16.43 3.67 -1.50
CA ALA A 178 16.54 2.24 -1.24
C ALA A 178 17.57 2.00 -0.15
N ALA A 179 17.28 1.11 0.79
CA ALA A 179 18.22 0.77 1.86
C ALA A 179 18.11 -0.70 2.28
N GLN A 180 19.15 -1.18 2.96
CA GLN A 180 19.24 -2.53 3.48
C GLN A 180 19.50 -2.48 4.99
N TYR A 181 18.82 -3.35 5.78
CA TYR A 181 19.06 -3.38 7.22
C TYR A 181 20.39 -4.04 7.59
N THR A 182 21.05 -3.47 8.58
CA THR A 182 22.27 -4.00 9.21
C THR A 182 21.95 -4.56 10.59
N ASP A 183 22.95 -5.09 11.26
CA ASP A 183 22.81 -5.53 12.66
C ASP A 183 22.23 -4.42 13.53
N GLY A 184 21.43 -4.80 14.51
CA GLY A 184 20.78 -3.86 15.41
C GLY A 184 20.09 -4.57 16.57
N GLU A 185 19.16 -3.88 17.22
CA GLU A 185 18.43 -4.39 18.38
C GLU A 185 16.92 -4.10 18.22
N ILE A 186 16.10 -5.11 18.43
CA ILE A 186 14.63 -4.99 18.44
C ILE A 186 14.13 -5.54 19.77
N ASP A 187 13.40 -4.73 20.53
CA ASP A 187 12.86 -5.10 21.86
C ASP A 187 13.92 -5.66 22.84
N GLY A 188 15.16 -5.15 22.79
CA GLY A 188 16.27 -5.60 23.65
C GLY A 188 16.97 -6.88 23.16
N VAL A 189 16.63 -7.38 21.97
CA VAL A 189 17.23 -8.58 21.38
C VAL A 189 18.02 -8.20 20.13
N MET A 190 19.29 -8.67 20.07
CA MET A 190 20.12 -8.49 18.88
C MET A 190 19.49 -9.15 17.67
N ALA A 191 19.39 -8.40 16.58
CA ALA A 191 18.88 -8.84 15.29
C ALA A 191 20.00 -8.76 14.24
N PRO A 192 20.24 -9.83 13.45
CA PRO A 192 21.27 -9.83 12.42
C PRO A 192 20.91 -8.88 11.29
N GLY A 193 21.92 -8.33 10.63
CA GLY A 193 21.78 -7.64 9.36
C GLY A 193 21.37 -8.57 8.23
N TYR A 194 20.87 -7.99 7.14
CA TYR A 194 20.35 -8.74 5.99
C TYR A 194 21.33 -9.78 5.44
N THR A 195 22.58 -9.38 5.25
CA THR A 195 23.65 -10.25 4.75
C THR A 195 24.23 -11.18 5.82
N HIS A 196 23.82 -11.04 7.07
CA HIS A 196 24.24 -11.89 8.20
C HIS A 196 23.16 -12.89 8.62
N GLU A 197 21.99 -12.90 7.99
CA GLU A 197 20.96 -13.91 8.26
C GLU A 197 21.38 -15.29 7.74
N ASP A 198 20.83 -16.36 8.31
CA ASP A 198 21.14 -17.72 7.93
C ASP A 198 20.80 -17.97 6.43
N GLY A 199 21.77 -18.47 5.68
CA GLY A 199 21.63 -18.72 4.24
C GLY A 199 21.79 -17.48 3.36
N ALA A 200 22.20 -16.34 3.93
CA ALA A 200 22.36 -15.09 3.22
C ALA A 200 23.48 -15.12 2.18
N ASN A 201 23.23 -14.46 1.04
CA ASN A 201 24.26 -14.02 0.12
C ASN A 201 24.92 -12.76 0.72
N GLN A 202 26.19 -12.86 1.12
CA GLN A 202 26.93 -11.77 1.74
C GLN A 202 27.18 -10.57 0.80
N ASP A 203 27.11 -10.79 -0.50
CA ASP A 203 27.32 -9.77 -1.54
C ASP A 203 25.98 -9.20 -2.07
N SER A 204 24.85 -9.50 -1.42
CA SER A 204 23.54 -9.03 -1.86
C SER A 204 23.37 -7.52 -1.68
N ASN A 205 22.90 -6.87 -2.73
CA ASN A 205 22.51 -5.47 -2.76
C ASN A 205 20.98 -5.29 -2.82
N THR A 206 20.21 -6.31 -2.46
CA THR A 206 18.74 -6.24 -2.47
C THR A 206 18.25 -5.32 -1.38
N GLU A 207 17.39 -4.39 -1.76
CA GLU A 207 16.80 -3.44 -0.82
C GLU A 207 15.74 -4.12 0.07
N THR A 208 15.82 -3.82 1.35
CA THR A 208 14.87 -4.26 2.39
C THR A 208 14.02 -3.12 2.92
N PHE A 209 14.26 -1.92 2.42
CA PHE A 209 13.54 -0.69 2.72
C PHE A 209 13.46 0.18 1.46
N VAL A 210 12.30 0.77 1.26
CA VAL A 210 12.07 1.73 0.18
C VAL A 210 11.25 2.90 0.72
N ALA A 211 11.66 4.12 0.37
CA ALA A 211 10.85 5.32 0.51
C ALA A 211 10.75 6.04 -0.84
N ILE A 212 9.53 6.42 -1.22
CA ILE A 212 9.25 7.02 -2.53
C ILE A 212 8.36 8.25 -2.35
N LYS A 213 8.68 9.32 -3.06
CA LYS A 213 7.77 10.43 -3.33
C LYS A 213 7.10 10.21 -4.68
N ALA A 214 5.84 9.78 -4.67
CA ALA A 214 5.02 9.60 -5.85
C ALA A 214 4.18 10.86 -6.13
N GLU A 215 3.93 11.16 -7.40
CA GLU A 215 3.11 12.28 -7.85
C GLU A 215 2.05 11.78 -8.83
N ILE A 216 0.80 12.24 -8.69
CA ILE A 216 -0.31 11.88 -9.55
C ILE A 216 -0.65 13.07 -10.44
N GLN A 217 -0.50 12.92 -11.75
CA GLN A 217 -0.66 13.98 -12.75
C GLN A 217 -2.11 14.06 -13.26
N ASN A 218 -3.04 14.41 -12.35
CA ASN A 218 -4.42 14.66 -12.70
C ASN A 218 -4.96 15.92 -12.00
N TRP A 219 -6.16 16.35 -12.34
CA TRP A 219 -6.80 17.55 -11.80
C TRP A 219 -6.96 17.53 -10.27
N ARG A 220 -7.22 16.36 -9.72
CA ARG A 220 -7.46 16.21 -8.28
C ARG A 220 -6.19 16.37 -7.47
N TRP A 221 -5.07 15.83 -7.95
CA TRP A 221 -3.87 15.61 -7.17
C TRP A 221 -2.64 16.41 -7.60
N LEU A 222 -2.73 17.18 -8.69
CA LEU A 222 -1.58 17.94 -9.16
C LEU A 222 -1.00 18.83 -8.05
N GLY A 223 0.27 18.59 -7.70
CA GLY A 223 1.00 19.30 -6.66
C GLY A 223 0.85 18.72 -5.24
N VAL A 224 0.11 17.61 -5.06
CA VAL A 224 0.04 16.87 -3.79
C VAL A 224 1.01 15.69 -3.86
N PRO A 225 2.07 15.65 -3.04
CA PRO A 225 2.95 14.49 -2.99
C PRO A 225 2.32 13.35 -2.16
N PHE A 226 2.57 12.13 -2.63
CA PHE A 226 2.28 10.90 -1.92
C PHE A 226 3.59 10.25 -1.50
N TYR A 227 3.83 10.12 -0.21
CA TYR A 227 5.02 9.48 0.33
C TYR A 227 4.70 8.04 0.69
N LEU A 228 5.37 7.10 0.02
CA LEU A 228 5.25 5.66 0.26
C LEU A 228 6.50 5.21 1.02
N ARG A 229 6.33 4.49 2.12
CA ARG A 229 7.43 3.95 2.92
C ARG A 229 7.15 2.52 3.34
N THR A 230 8.10 1.64 3.12
CA THR A 230 8.02 0.25 3.58
C THR A 230 9.41 -0.29 3.90
N GLY A 231 9.51 -1.15 4.91
CA GLY A 231 10.78 -1.74 5.29
C GLY A 231 10.62 -2.92 6.25
N LYS A 232 11.64 -3.77 6.30
CA LYS A 232 11.77 -4.89 7.23
C LYS A 232 12.68 -4.52 8.39
N ARG A 233 12.63 -5.28 9.49
CA ARG A 233 13.43 -4.99 10.72
C ARG A 233 13.27 -3.55 11.22
N MET A 234 12.10 -2.94 10.98
CA MET A 234 11.76 -1.63 11.50
C MET A 234 11.49 -1.67 13.01
N ALA A 235 11.49 -0.51 13.67
CA ALA A 235 11.27 -0.38 15.11
C ALA A 235 9.92 -0.98 15.57
N SER A 236 8.90 -0.90 14.74
CA SER A 236 7.58 -1.44 15.03
C SER A 236 6.91 -1.98 13.76
N LYS A 237 5.97 -2.93 13.95
CA LYS A 237 5.10 -3.37 12.87
C LYS A 237 3.92 -2.40 12.77
N THR A 238 3.93 -1.53 11.78
CA THR A 238 2.90 -0.50 11.58
C THR A 238 2.47 -0.44 10.13
N THR A 239 1.16 -0.45 9.88
CA THR A 239 0.62 -0.14 8.55
C THR A 239 -0.44 0.93 8.70
N GLN A 240 -0.22 2.07 8.07
CA GLN A 240 -1.11 3.23 8.17
C GLN A 240 -1.08 4.10 6.92
N ILE A 241 -2.17 4.84 6.74
CA ILE A 241 -2.28 5.93 5.79
C ILE A 241 -2.54 7.20 6.58
N VAL A 242 -1.75 8.24 6.34
CA VAL A 242 -1.90 9.53 7.01
C VAL A 242 -2.17 10.60 5.97
N VAL A 243 -3.32 11.26 6.09
CA VAL A 243 -3.74 12.33 5.19
C VAL A 243 -3.63 13.64 5.94
N HIS A 244 -2.75 14.52 5.47
CA HIS A 244 -2.52 15.84 6.03
C HIS A 244 -3.33 16.87 5.25
N PHE A 245 -4.25 17.54 5.94
CA PHE A 245 -5.03 18.63 5.36
C PHE A 245 -4.24 19.94 5.41
N LYS A 246 -4.50 20.80 4.45
CA LYS A 246 -3.92 22.16 4.45
C LYS A 246 -4.45 22.95 5.63
N SER A 247 -3.56 23.78 6.18
CA SER A 247 -3.95 24.74 7.22
C SER A 247 -4.53 25.99 6.56
N ASP A 248 -5.62 26.51 7.14
CA ASP A 248 -6.20 27.80 6.72
C ASP A 248 -5.37 29.02 7.20
N GLY A 249 -4.24 28.79 7.90
CA GLY A 249 -3.31 29.83 8.32
C GLY A 249 -3.91 30.91 9.23
N HIS A 250 -4.94 30.57 10.00
CA HIS A 250 -5.61 31.54 10.87
C HIS A 250 -4.67 32.14 11.91
N TYR A 251 -4.33 33.41 11.72
CA TYR A 251 -3.41 34.18 12.54
C TYR A 251 -3.86 34.37 14.00
N ILE A 252 -5.17 34.21 14.31
CA ILE A 252 -5.72 34.39 15.66
C ILE A 252 -5.24 33.36 16.68
N PHE A 253 -4.74 32.20 16.21
CA PHE A 253 -4.16 31.15 17.07
C PHE A 253 -2.64 31.08 16.97
N ASN A 254 -1.99 32.09 16.36
CA ASN A 254 -0.59 32.07 16.00
C ASN A 254 0.22 33.10 16.81
N GLU A 255 0.33 32.89 18.13
CA GLU A 255 1.07 33.80 19.02
C GLU A 255 2.58 33.83 18.73
N ASN A 256 3.15 32.73 18.21
CA ASN A 256 4.59 32.55 18.03
C ASN A 256 5.05 32.61 16.56
N LYS A 257 4.23 33.03 15.61
CA LYS A 257 4.50 32.99 14.16
C LYS A 257 4.76 31.59 13.57
N GLU A 258 4.57 30.54 14.32
CA GLU A 258 4.52 29.20 13.82
C GLU A 258 3.11 28.92 13.30
N SER A 259 2.97 28.67 12.01
CA SER A 259 1.68 28.30 11.42
C SER A 259 1.18 27.00 12.05
N LEU A 260 -0.07 26.99 12.52
CA LEU A 260 -0.71 25.72 12.91
C LEU A 260 -0.66 24.75 11.72
N LYS A 261 -0.23 23.52 11.98
CA LYS A 261 -0.35 22.44 11.01
C LYS A 261 -1.85 22.21 10.73
N GLY A 262 -2.17 21.69 9.54
CA GLY A 262 -3.54 21.29 9.23
C GLY A 262 -4.01 20.10 10.10
N ASN A 263 -5.30 19.79 10.03
CA ASN A 263 -5.82 18.58 10.64
C ASN A 263 -5.17 17.35 9.97
N THR A 264 -5.14 16.23 10.69
CA THR A 264 -4.55 14.99 10.19
C THR A 264 -5.53 13.85 10.36
N LEU A 265 -5.80 13.11 9.29
CA LEU A 265 -6.59 11.89 9.31
C LEU A 265 -5.65 10.69 9.26
N ILE A 266 -5.68 9.86 10.30
CA ILE A 266 -4.87 8.65 10.41
C ILE A 266 -5.78 7.44 10.22
N ILE A 267 -5.44 6.59 9.28
CA ILE A 267 -6.15 5.36 8.93
C ILE A 267 -5.20 4.22 9.24
N SER A 268 -5.37 3.61 10.41
CA SER A 268 -4.52 2.51 10.90
C SER A 268 -5.05 1.16 10.41
N LEU A 269 -4.18 0.36 9.81
CA LEU A 269 -4.46 -1.00 9.36
C LEU A 269 -3.76 -2.05 10.24
N HIS A 270 -2.70 -1.65 10.93
CA HIS A 270 -1.94 -2.45 11.89
C HIS A 270 -1.18 -1.53 12.85
N PRO A 271 -1.03 -1.82 14.14
CA PRO A 271 -1.44 -3.04 14.88
C PRO A 271 -2.95 -3.13 15.12
N THR A 272 -3.63 -2.01 15.17
CA THR A 272 -5.07 -1.93 15.45
C THR A 272 -5.77 -1.22 14.30
N GLU A 273 -6.78 -1.87 13.73
CA GLU A 273 -7.58 -1.24 12.66
C GLU A 273 -8.47 -0.13 13.22
N GLY A 274 -8.42 1.05 12.62
CA GLY A 274 -9.21 2.19 13.05
C GLY A 274 -8.96 3.46 12.24
N ILE A 275 -9.79 4.47 12.49
CA ILE A 275 -9.66 5.79 11.88
C ILE A 275 -9.64 6.83 12.99
N SER A 276 -8.66 7.73 12.97
CA SER A 276 -8.52 8.84 13.90
C SER A 276 -8.36 10.16 13.15
N LEU A 277 -9.20 11.14 13.47
CA LEU A 277 -9.07 12.50 12.97
C LEU A 277 -8.50 13.38 14.09
N GLN A 278 -7.33 13.96 13.88
CA GLN A 278 -6.72 14.91 14.80
C GLN A 278 -7.40 16.27 14.64
N VAL A 279 -8.04 16.74 15.70
CA VAL A 279 -8.75 18.04 15.73
C VAL A 279 -8.15 18.95 16.78
N PHE A 280 -8.21 20.25 16.55
CA PHE A 280 -7.72 21.22 17.51
C PHE A 280 -8.80 21.54 18.55
N THR A 281 -8.41 21.48 19.83
CA THR A 281 -9.23 21.82 20.97
C THR A 281 -8.53 22.80 21.88
N LYS A 282 -9.27 23.44 22.78
CA LYS A 282 -8.70 24.30 23.80
C LYS A 282 -8.31 23.46 25.03
N PRO A 283 -7.08 23.57 25.55
CA PRO A 283 -6.67 22.96 26.82
C PRO A 283 -7.54 23.42 28.00
N HIS A 284 -7.85 22.49 28.91
CA HIS A 284 -8.59 22.84 30.14
C HIS A 284 -7.70 23.66 31.09
N GLY A 285 -8.30 24.72 31.72
CA GLY A 285 -7.70 25.42 32.86
C GLY A 285 -6.61 26.43 32.56
N VAL A 286 -6.30 26.72 31.30
CA VAL A 286 -5.28 27.69 30.94
C VAL A 286 -5.89 29.04 30.55
N ASP A 287 -5.20 30.11 30.93
CA ASP A 287 -5.58 31.50 30.71
C ASP A 287 -5.88 31.81 29.24
N LYS A 288 -6.60 32.89 29.06
CA LYS A 288 -7.35 33.41 27.93
C LYS A 288 -6.62 33.58 26.60
N HIS A 289 -5.39 33.16 26.44
CA HIS A 289 -4.60 33.39 25.23
C HIS A 289 -4.36 32.09 24.46
N SER A 290 -5.10 31.92 23.39
CA SER A 290 -4.86 31.25 22.07
C SER A 290 -4.01 29.99 21.98
N THR A 291 -3.70 29.25 23.03
CA THR A 291 -3.09 27.93 22.89
C THR A 291 -4.13 26.87 22.47
N VAL A 292 -3.84 26.15 21.41
CA VAL A 292 -4.61 24.97 20.97
C VAL A 292 -3.77 23.72 21.13
N ARG A 293 -4.42 22.59 21.33
CA ARG A 293 -3.77 21.26 21.29
C ARG A 293 -4.49 20.39 20.26
N SER A 294 -3.78 19.41 19.74
CA SER A 294 -4.37 18.39 18.88
C SER A 294 -4.91 17.25 19.73
N ASP A 295 -6.18 16.91 19.55
CA ASP A 295 -6.84 15.79 20.23
C ASP A 295 -7.46 14.84 19.21
N PRO A 296 -7.35 13.51 19.40
CA PRO A 296 -7.90 12.53 18.48
C PRO A 296 -9.41 12.35 18.64
N MET A 297 -10.14 12.31 17.53
CA MET A 297 -11.48 11.75 17.41
C MET A 297 -11.35 10.39 16.72
N SER A 298 -11.58 9.29 17.42
CA SER A 298 -11.30 7.95 16.93
C SER A 298 -12.54 7.11 16.70
N LEU A 299 -12.53 6.33 15.60
CA LEU A 299 -13.46 5.22 15.33
C LEU A 299 -12.65 3.91 15.43
N ASP A 300 -12.99 3.09 16.41
CA ASP A 300 -12.36 1.79 16.65
C ASP A 300 -13.21 0.67 16.04
N PHE A 301 -12.76 0.12 14.93
CA PHE A 301 -13.48 -0.94 14.23
C PHE A 301 -13.38 -2.29 14.92
N ILE A 302 -12.30 -2.57 15.67
CA ILE A 302 -12.14 -3.85 16.37
C ILE A 302 -13.23 -4.07 17.42
N LYS A 303 -13.60 -3.02 18.16
CA LYS A 303 -14.71 -3.11 19.11
C LYS A 303 -16.02 -3.43 18.40
N THR A 304 -16.24 -2.79 17.26
CA THR A 304 -17.43 -3.04 16.43
C THR A 304 -17.43 -4.44 15.84
N GLN A 305 -16.29 -4.91 15.32
CA GLN A 305 -16.14 -6.28 14.78
C GLN A 305 -16.44 -7.35 15.83
N LYS A 306 -15.86 -7.25 17.03
CA LYS A 306 -16.12 -8.22 18.12
C LYS A 306 -17.59 -8.28 18.52
N LEU A 307 -18.30 -7.17 18.43
CA LEU A 307 -19.73 -7.11 18.72
C LEU A 307 -20.60 -7.73 17.61
N LEU A 308 -20.14 -7.68 16.35
CA LEU A 308 -20.91 -8.09 15.17
C LEU A 308 -20.44 -9.41 14.56
N ASN A 309 -19.42 -10.09 15.12
CA ASN A 309 -18.80 -11.31 14.54
C ASN A 309 -18.40 -11.13 13.07
N ILE A 310 -17.79 -9.99 12.72
CA ILE A 310 -17.37 -9.70 11.36
C ILE A 310 -16.18 -10.58 10.99
N PRO A 311 -16.18 -11.19 9.77
CA PRO A 311 -15.09 -12.06 9.30
C PRO A 311 -13.74 -11.32 9.26
N SER A 312 -12.64 -12.06 9.44
CA SER A 312 -11.31 -11.52 9.18
C SER A 312 -11.14 -11.17 7.68
N GLY A 313 -10.20 -10.27 7.35
CA GLY A 313 -9.99 -9.83 5.97
C GLY A 313 -9.84 -10.97 4.96
N TYR A 314 -9.15 -12.06 5.32
CA TYR A 314 -9.01 -13.24 4.46
C TYR A 314 -10.32 -14.01 4.29
N GLN A 315 -11.12 -14.14 5.36
CA GLN A 315 -12.44 -14.77 5.29
C GLN A 315 -13.39 -13.95 4.40
N SER A 316 -13.31 -12.63 4.46
CA SER A 316 -14.09 -11.73 3.61
C SER A 316 -13.79 -11.98 2.13
N LEU A 317 -12.50 -12.04 1.75
CA LEU A 317 -12.08 -12.35 0.37
C LEU A 317 -12.58 -13.72 -0.10
N LEU A 318 -12.50 -14.76 0.75
CA LEU A 318 -13.02 -16.10 0.41
C LEU A 318 -14.54 -16.07 0.19
N MET A 319 -15.29 -15.34 1.02
CA MET A 319 -16.72 -15.16 0.84
C MET A 319 -17.05 -14.41 -0.45
N ASP A 320 -16.29 -13.39 -0.80
CA ASP A 320 -16.47 -12.68 -2.07
C ASP A 320 -16.18 -13.56 -3.27
N ILE A 321 -15.16 -14.41 -3.22
CA ILE A 321 -14.91 -15.44 -4.23
C ILE A 321 -16.12 -16.36 -4.38
N LEU A 322 -16.69 -16.85 -3.29
CA LEU A 322 -17.84 -17.74 -3.34
C LEU A 322 -19.11 -17.04 -3.86
N ASN A 323 -19.25 -15.75 -3.63
CA ASN A 323 -20.39 -14.94 -4.09
C ASN A 323 -20.21 -14.36 -5.50
N GLY A 324 -19.01 -14.43 -6.07
CA GLY A 324 -18.71 -13.86 -7.39
C GLY A 324 -18.49 -12.35 -7.38
N ASN A 325 -18.16 -11.78 -6.22
CA ASN A 325 -17.83 -10.37 -6.08
C ASN A 325 -16.33 -10.15 -6.32
N GLN A 326 -15.99 -9.35 -7.32
CA GLN A 326 -14.60 -9.05 -7.66
C GLN A 326 -14.12 -7.65 -7.21
N SER A 327 -14.90 -6.92 -6.45
CA SER A 327 -14.61 -5.51 -6.08
C SER A 327 -13.28 -5.34 -5.31
N LEU A 328 -12.85 -6.38 -4.58
CA LEU A 328 -11.63 -6.42 -3.78
C LEU A 328 -10.47 -7.19 -4.44
N PHE A 329 -10.61 -7.54 -5.72
CA PHE A 329 -9.60 -8.30 -6.45
C PHE A 329 -9.00 -7.47 -7.58
N LEU A 330 -7.71 -7.66 -7.81
CA LEU A 330 -6.97 -6.94 -8.82
C LEU A 330 -7.41 -7.39 -10.23
N CYS A 331 -7.58 -6.44 -11.13
CA CYS A 331 -7.67 -6.76 -12.54
C CYS A 331 -6.26 -6.82 -13.18
N ARG A 332 -6.20 -7.42 -14.38
CA ARG A 332 -4.98 -7.53 -15.16
C ARG A 332 -4.30 -6.17 -15.35
N GLU A 333 -5.04 -5.18 -15.77
CA GLU A 333 -4.55 -3.84 -16.10
C GLU A 333 -3.92 -3.12 -14.90
N GLU A 334 -4.52 -3.25 -13.70
CA GLU A 334 -3.94 -2.71 -12.46
C GLU A 334 -2.57 -3.32 -12.17
N VAL A 335 -2.43 -4.64 -12.33
CA VAL A 335 -1.17 -5.36 -12.07
C VAL A 335 -0.10 -4.94 -13.08
N GLU A 336 -0.43 -4.86 -14.36
CA GLU A 336 0.48 -4.47 -15.43
C GLU A 336 0.97 -3.02 -15.29
N LEU A 337 0.07 -2.08 -14.99
CA LEU A 337 0.44 -0.68 -14.77
C LEU A 337 1.31 -0.50 -13.52
N ALA A 338 1.01 -1.22 -12.44
CA ALA A 338 1.82 -1.19 -11.24
C ALA A 338 3.23 -1.74 -11.48
N TRP A 339 3.37 -2.85 -12.21
CA TRP A 339 4.67 -3.39 -12.62
C TRP A 339 5.43 -2.41 -13.50
N LYS A 340 4.79 -1.86 -14.53
CA LYS A 340 5.41 -0.88 -15.41
C LYS A 340 6.02 0.29 -14.63
N TRP A 341 5.29 0.85 -13.68
CA TRP A 341 5.77 1.97 -12.88
C TRP A 341 6.95 1.58 -11.96
N CYS A 342 6.90 0.39 -11.37
CA CYS A 342 7.98 -0.12 -10.53
C CYS A 342 9.25 -0.46 -11.34
N ASP A 343 9.09 -1.10 -12.50
CA ASP A 343 10.22 -1.44 -13.38
C ASP A 343 10.90 -0.17 -13.90
N GLU A 344 10.14 0.86 -14.31
CA GLU A 344 10.69 2.16 -14.68
C GLU A 344 11.53 2.80 -13.56
N ALA A 345 11.08 2.67 -12.29
CA ALA A 345 11.82 3.17 -11.13
C ALA A 345 13.13 2.38 -10.89
N LEU A 346 13.08 1.05 -10.98
CA LEU A 346 14.26 0.19 -10.81
C LEU A 346 15.28 0.41 -11.93
N ASP A 347 14.82 0.53 -13.18
CA ASP A 347 15.67 0.80 -14.33
C ASP A 347 16.36 2.16 -14.20
N ALA A 348 15.63 3.19 -13.80
CA ALA A 348 16.18 4.51 -13.57
C ALA A 348 17.22 4.50 -12.42
N ALA A 349 16.94 3.80 -11.32
CA ALA A 349 17.86 3.64 -10.19
C ALA A 349 19.14 2.91 -10.62
N SER A 350 19.03 1.84 -11.41
CA SER A 350 20.16 1.09 -11.96
C SER A 350 20.99 1.94 -12.90
N GLN A 351 20.37 2.65 -13.85
CA GLN A 351 21.06 3.48 -14.85
C GLN A 351 21.77 4.68 -14.24
N THR A 352 21.29 5.19 -13.11
CA THR A 352 21.93 6.30 -12.38
C THR A 352 22.89 5.83 -11.31
N ASN A 353 23.09 4.53 -11.13
CA ASN A 353 23.86 3.93 -10.04
C ASN A 353 23.41 4.47 -8.68
N GLN A 354 22.09 4.49 -8.46
CA GLN A 354 21.52 4.96 -7.20
C GLN A 354 22.15 4.22 -6.02
N GLU A 355 22.58 4.96 -5.00
CA GLU A 355 23.23 4.39 -3.83
C GLU A 355 22.24 3.56 -3.00
N LEU A 356 22.68 2.36 -2.56
CA LEU A 356 21.99 1.59 -1.55
C LEU A 356 22.46 2.06 -0.17
N TYR A 357 21.54 2.63 0.59
CA TYR A 357 21.80 3.09 1.95
C TYR A 357 21.65 1.95 2.97
N PHE A 358 21.99 2.22 4.21
CA PHE A 358 21.90 1.24 5.29
C PHE A 358 21.17 1.83 6.50
N TYR A 359 20.48 0.96 7.24
CA TYR A 359 19.81 1.32 8.48
C TYR A 359 19.94 0.18 9.50
N ASN A 360 19.99 0.52 10.79
CA ASN A 360 20.08 -0.50 11.84
C ASN A 360 18.74 -1.20 12.03
N SER A 361 18.75 -2.52 12.20
CA SER A 361 17.58 -3.28 12.66
C SER A 361 17.01 -2.63 13.93
N GLY A 362 15.68 -2.44 13.99
CA GLY A 362 15.00 -1.76 15.09
C GLY A 362 14.93 -0.23 14.97
N SER A 363 15.42 0.36 13.88
CA SER A 363 15.25 1.80 13.60
C SER A 363 14.00 2.09 12.74
N ASN A 364 13.70 3.37 12.53
CA ASN A 364 12.61 3.82 11.64
C ASN A 364 13.04 3.92 10.16
N GLY A 365 14.13 3.26 9.78
CA GLY A 365 14.71 3.30 8.44
C GLY A 365 15.94 4.22 8.34
N PRO A 366 16.46 4.43 7.12
CA PRO A 366 17.62 5.29 6.90
C PRO A 366 17.27 6.77 7.02
N SER A 367 18.23 7.61 7.47
CA SER A 367 18.05 9.07 7.57
C SER A 367 17.72 9.72 6.22
N GLN A 368 18.11 9.12 5.10
CA GLN A 368 17.76 9.59 3.77
C GLN A 368 16.24 9.54 3.49
N SER A 369 15.51 8.66 4.16
CA SER A 369 14.05 8.66 4.13
C SER A 369 13.47 9.94 4.77
N ASP A 370 14.07 10.42 5.87
CA ASP A 370 13.67 11.67 6.51
C ASP A 370 14.07 12.88 5.67
N GLU A 371 15.23 12.81 5.03
CA GLU A 371 15.66 13.85 4.07
C GLU A 371 14.71 13.95 2.88
N LEU A 372 14.25 12.82 2.33
CA LEU A 372 13.33 12.79 1.19
C LEU A 372 12.04 13.55 1.48
N ILE A 373 11.42 13.34 2.61
CA ILE A 373 10.16 14.02 2.97
C ILE A 373 10.43 15.48 3.43
N SER A 374 11.56 15.73 4.11
CA SER A 374 11.92 17.06 4.63
C SER A 374 12.28 18.06 3.54
N ARG A 375 12.72 17.62 2.35
CA ARG A 375 12.93 18.50 1.17
C ARG A 375 11.67 19.29 0.79
N SER A 376 10.49 18.78 1.11
CA SER A 376 9.21 19.48 0.91
C SER A 376 8.70 20.19 2.18
N GLY A 377 9.50 20.22 3.26
CA GLY A 377 9.13 20.83 4.54
C GLY A 377 8.24 19.96 5.43
N TYR A 378 8.13 18.67 5.14
CA TYR A 378 7.29 17.72 5.88
C TYR A 378 8.14 16.77 6.74
N SER A 379 7.47 15.97 7.58
CA SER A 379 8.06 14.89 8.36
C SER A 379 7.13 13.69 8.37
N TRP A 380 7.70 12.50 8.50
CA TRP A 380 6.90 11.29 8.71
C TRP A 380 6.06 11.42 9.98
N HIS A 381 4.84 10.91 9.91
CA HIS A 381 4.01 10.76 11.10
C HIS A 381 4.57 9.64 11.97
N GLU A 382 4.92 9.97 13.20
CA GLU A 382 5.33 9.03 14.24
C GLU A 382 4.20 8.89 15.26
N GLU A 383 3.94 7.64 15.71
CA GLU A 383 2.94 7.35 16.75
C GLU A 383 3.44 7.73 18.15
#